data_046259be6af7b1f3aea1bb9e940e2268
#
_entry.id   046259be6af7b1f3aea1bb9e940e2268
#
_cell.length_a   1.000
_cell.length_b   1.000
_cell.length_c   1.000
_cell.angle_alpha   90.00
_cell.angle_beta   90.00
_cell.angle_gamma   90.00
#
_symmetry.space_group_name_H-M   'P 1'
#
loop_
_entity.id
_entity.type
_entity.pdbx_description
1 polymer ?
#
loop_
_entity_poly.entity_id
_entity_poly.type
_entity_poly.pdbx_seq_one_letter_code
_entity_poly.pdbx_strand_id
1 'polypeptide(L)' 'MIAVFISGYGSNLQALLDYNLPIAFVASNNPNAYGLERAKKAGVPTYVEPTAVL' A
#
# COMPACT_ATOMS: atom_id res chain seq x y z
N MET A 1 -2.18 4.92 -13.73
CA MET A 1 -1.54 4.33 -12.55
C MET A 1 -2.23 4.78 -11.28
N ILE A 2 -2.23 3.94 -10.29
CA ILE A 2 -2.99 4.17 -9.06
C ILE A 2 -2.04 4.29 -7.89
N ALA A 3 -2.21 5.32 -7.08
CA ALA A 3 -1.51 5.44 -5.80
C ALA A 3 -2.47 4.96 -4.70
N VAL A 4 -1.99 4.08 -3.84
CA VAL A 4 -2.83 3.49 -2.79
C VAL A 4 -2.31 3.91 -1.43
N PHE A 5 -3.22 4.40 -0.59
CA PHE A 5 -2.88 4.75 0.79
C PHE A 5 -3.58 3.78 1.73
N ILE A 6 -2.82 3.18 2.63
CA ILE A 6 -3.34 2.17 3.55
C ILE A 6 -2.98 2.53 4.99
N SER A 7 -3.79 2.07 5.92
CA SER A 7 -3.55 2.33 7.35
C SER A 7 -3.61 1.07 8.21
N GLY A 8 -3.86 -0.08 7.61
CA GLY A 8 -4.02 -1.32 8.35
C GLY A 8 -3.59 -2.53 7.56
N TYR A 9 -4.44 -3.54 7.50
CA TYR A 9 -4.11 -4.81 6.86
C TYR A 9 -3.97 -4.73 5.34
N GLY A 10 -4.57 -3.73 4.72
CA GLY A 10 -4.47 -3.57 3.29
C GLY A 10 -5.34 -4.54 2.52
N SER A 11 -6.52 -4.87 3.04
CA SER A 11 -7.43 -5.76 2.32
C SER A 11 -7.87 -5.17 0.99
N ASN A 12 -8.08 -3.85 0.94
CA ASN A 12 -8.41 -3.19 -0.32
C ASN A 12 -7.24 -3.26 -1.29
N LEU A 13 -6.02 -3.10 -0.78
CA LEU A 13 -4.82 -3.23 -1.61
C LEU A 13 -4.73 -4.64 -2.18
N GLN A 14 -5.00 -5.65 -1.36
CA GLN A 14 -4.92 -7.03 -1.83
C GLN A 14 -5.90 -7.27 -2.98
N ALA A 15 -7.09 -6.70 -2.87
CA ALA A 15 -8.07 -6.82 -3.95
C ALA A 15 -7.56 -6.19 -5.24
N LEU A 16 -6.93 -5.02 -5.14
CA LEU A 16 -6.36 -4.35 -6.31
C LEU A 16 -5.23 -5.17 -6.93
N LEU A 17 -4.39 -5.76 -6.09
CA LEU A 17 -3.31 -6.62 -6.57
C LEU A 17 -3.86 -7.86 -7.27
N ASP A 18 -4.92 -8.43 -6.73
CA ASP A 18 -5.54 -9.62 -7.30
C ASP A 18 -6.14 -9.33 -8.68
N TYR A 19 -6.59 -8.10 -8.90
CA TYR A 19 -7.10 -7.68 -10.20
C TYR A 19 -6.00 -7.26 -11.18
N ASN A 20 -4.75 -7.30 -10.74
CA ASN A 20 -3.61 -6.87 -11.58
C ASN A 20 -3.71 -5.42 -12.05
N LEU A 21 -4.25 -4.56 -11.21
CA LEU A 21 -4.35 -3.14 -11.56
C LEU A 21 -2.96 -2.48 -11.49
N PRO A 22 -2.71 -1.46 -12.32
CA PRO A 22 -1.40 -0.80 -12.35
C PRO A 22 -1.21 0.13 -11.14
N ILE A 23 -0.62 -0.39 -10.09
CA ILE A 23 -0.37 0.37 -8.88
C ILE A 23 1.01 1.01 -8.95
N ALA A 24 1.04 2.34 -8.85
CA ALA A 24 2.29 3.09 -8.92
C ALA A 24 3.09 2.95 -7.62
N PHE A 25 2.42 3.08 -6.49
CA PHE A 25 3.06 2.91 -5.19
C PHE A 25 2.00 2.75 -4.12
N VAL A 26 2.44 2.27 -2.96
CA VAL A 26 1.59 2.14 -1.77
C VAL A 26 2.22 2.98 -0.66
N ALA A 27 1.42 3.79 -0.01
CA ALA A 27 1.88 4.62 1.10
C ALA A 27 1.07 4.33 2.35
N SER A 28 1.68 4.52 3.51
CA SER A 28 1.01 4.34 4.78
C SER A 28 1.56 5.32 5.80
N ASN A 29 0.73 5.67 6.78
CA ASN A 29 1.18 6.46 7.91
C ASN A 29 1.67 5.57 9.07
N ASN A 30 1.61 4.27 8.90
CA ASN A 30 2.01 3.30 9.93
C ASN A 30 3.07 2.36 9.35
N PRO A 31 4.33 2.44 9.85
CA PRO A 31 5.39 1.59 9.33
C PRO A 31 5.14 0.10 9.56
N ASN A 32 4.25 -0.23 10.48
CA ASN A 32 3.92 -1.63 10.77
C ASN A 32 2.66 -2.11 10.05
N ALA A 33 2.14 -1.32 9.11
CA ALA A 33 0.95 -1.73 8.39
C ALA A 33 1.22 -2.99 7.58
N TYR A 34 0.41 -4.01 7.79
CA TYR A 34 0.60 -5.29 7.11
C TYR A 34 0.44 -5.15 5.59
N GLY A 35 -0.37 -4.21 5.15
CA GLY A 35 -0.53 -3.96 3.73
C GLY A 35 0.77 -3.61 3.02
N LEU A 36 1.74 -3.03 3.73
CA LEU A 36 3.05 -2.74 3.13
C LEU A 36 3.76 -4.03 2.75
N GLU A 37 3.62 -5.08 3.56
CA GLU A 37 4.20 -6.38 3.22
C GLU A 37 3.58 -6.96 1.96
N ARG A 38 2.27 -6.79 1.81
CA ARG A 38 1.57 -7.25 0.61
C ARG A 38 2.14 -6.56 -0.63
N ALA A 39 2.35 -5.25 -0.54
CA ALA A 39 2.91 -4.48 -1.66
C ALA A 39 4.33 -4.94 -1.98
N LYS A 40 5.15 -5.14 -0.97
CA LYS A 40 6.53 -5.60 -1.17
C LYS A 40 6.58 -6.93 -1.87
N LYS A 41 5.72 -7.86 -1.48
CA LYS A 41 5.66 -9.18 -2.11
C LYS A 41 5.26 -9.07 -3.58
N ALA A 42 4.46 -8.08 -3.91
CA ALA A 42 4.01 -7.85 -5.28
C ALA A 42 5.01 -7.02 -6.10
N GLY A 43 6.10 -6.58 -5.50
CA GLY A 43 7.10 -5.77 -6.18
C GLY A 43 6.70 -4.32 -6.36
N VAL A 44 5.76 -3.83 -5.55
CA VAL A 44 5.27 -2.46 -5.65
C VAL A 44 6.06 -1.58 -4.67
N PRO A 45 6.53 -0.40 -5.10
CA PRO A 45 7.21 0.53 -4.22
C PRO A 45 6.33 0.93 -3.03
N THR A 46 6.95 1.05 -1.86
CA THR A 46 6.23 1.44 -0.64
C THR A 46 6.86 2.66 -0.01
N TYR A 47 6.03 3.49 0.61
CA TYR A 47 6.47 4.67 1.33
C TYR A 47 5.77 4.72 2.68
N VAL A 48 6.50 5.18 3.69
CA VAL A 48 5.94 5.37 5.02
C VAL A 48 6.11 6.82 5.41
N GLU A 49 5.01 7.46 5.78
CA GLU A 49 4.99 8.85 6.19
C GLU A 49 4.21 8.98 7.50
N PRO A 50 4.87 8.71 8.64
CA PRO A 50 4.17 8.68 9.93
C PRO A 50 3.48 9.98 10.31
N THR A 51 3.96 11.09 9.76
CA THR A 51 3.41 12.41 10.07
C THR A 51 2.48 12.91 8.99
N ALA A 52 2.18 12.09 8.01
CA ALA A 52 1.27 12.50 6.95
C ALA A 52 -0.11 12.71 7.53
N VAL A 53 -0.55 13.94 7.53
CA VAL A 53 -1.88 14.32 7.99
C VAL A 53 -2.61 14.95 6.83
N LEU A 54 -3.73 14.38 6.52
CA LEU A 54 -4.55 14.89 5.43
C LEU A 54 -5.71 15.68 5.99
#